data_c0fc32c363d32ab97af48ce71d577153
#
_entry.id   c0fc32c363d32ab97af48ce71d577153
#
_cell.length_a   1.000
_cell.length_b   1.000
_cell.length_c   1.000
_cell.angle_alpha   90.00
_cell.angle_beta   90.00
_cell.angle_gamma   90.00
#
_symmetry.space_group_name_H-M   'P 1'
#
loop_
_entity.id
_entity.type
_entity.pdbx_description
1 polymer ?
#
loop_
_entity_poly.entity_id
_entity_poly.type
_entity_poly.pdbx_seq_one_letter_code
_entity_poly.pdbx_strand_id
1 'polypeptide(L)'
;MAWYKTLEEFMSGNGYEEDGIWYPRVTSIVGIKAKPALYSFYASMPSFAAGEAMKEKSAEEGTLLHETVEAIFKKELVTVPDSIKPAMDAFMEFYSNNQIVVHKVEERLVSHKHRYAGTMDVLADLNGQLGVLDIKTSIAIYRDYQIQTSAYVEALKENPNMPELTRWILRVDQSKKCLHCGASLLEKGGRQKIRKENGPCEHEWGPMTGEYEIKELKTFTSDIKAFLAAKTLWEWENEYWLTRLGY
;
A
#
# COMPACT_ATOMS: atom_id res chain seq x y z
N MET A 1 19.28 -2.06 6.65
CA MET A 1 19.66 -3.16 5.73
C MET A 1 19.21 -4.46 6.38
N ALA A 2 18.34 -5.25 5.74
CA ALA A 2 18.02 -6.58 6.23
C ALA A 2 19.25 -7.48 6.00
N TRP A 3 19.67 -8.20 7.03
CA TRP A 3 20.78 -9.12 6.92
C TRP A 3 20.25 -10.50 6.53
N TYR A 4 20.42 -10.87 5.27
CA TYR A 4 20.06 -12.21 4.77
C TYR A 4 21.21 -13.16 5.03
N LYS A 5 20.91 -14.39 5.44
CA LYS A 5 21.89 -15.45 5.70
C LYS A 5 22.15 -16.26 4.43
N THR A 6 21.15 -16.41 3.59
CA THR A 6 21.22 -17.20 2.35
C THR A 6 20.68 -16.42 1.15
N LEU A 7 21.00 -16.93 -0.05
CA LEU A 7 20.48 -16.39 -1.30
C LEU A 7 18.94 -16.55 -1.36
N GLU A 8 18.42 -17.68 -0.90
CA GLU A 8 17.00 -18.00 -0.87
C GLU A 8 16.23 -17.01 0.03
N GLU A 9 16.78 -16.67 1.19
CA GLU A 9 16.20 -15.64 2.08
C GLU A 9 16.16 -14.27 1.38
N PHE A 10 17.22 -13.91 0.66
CA PHE A 10 17.25 -12.67 -0.11
C PHE A 10 16.21 -12.69 -1.23
N MET A 11 16.15 -13.77 -2.01
CA MET A 11 15.24 -13.91 -3.15
C MET A 11 13.77 -13.83 -2.70
N SER A 12 13.39 -14.61 -1.70
CA SER A 12 12.01 -14.66 -1.18
C SER A 12 11.58 -13.35 -0.51
N GLY A 13 12.51 -12.69 0.19
CA GLY A 13 12.26 -11.41 0.85
C GLY A 13 12.13 -10.22 -0.11
N ASN A 14 12.77 -10.27 -1.28
CA ASN A 14 12.91 -9.10 -2.15
C ASN A 14 12.33 -9.25 -3.55
N GLY A 15 11.87 -10.42 -3.95
CA GLY A 15 11.45 -10.60 -5.34
C GLY A 15 10.50 -11.75 -5.54
N TYR A 16 10.29 -12.02 -6.81
CA TYR A 16 9.46 -13.08 -7.33
C TYR A 16 10.20 -13.82 -8.45
N GLU A 17 9.95 -15.10 -8.57
CA GLU A 17 10.37 -15.89 -9.71
C GLU A 17 9.18 -16.10 -10.65
N GLU A 18 9.36 -15.74 -11.93
CA GLU A 18 8.37 -15.91 -12.99
C GLU A 18 9.11 -16.52 -14.20
N ASP A 19 8.64 -17.65 -14.69
CA ASP A 19 9.23 -18.40 -15.82
C ASP A 19 10.76 -18.67 -15.66
N GLY A 20 11.19 -18.97 -14.44
CA GLY A 20 12.59 -19.24 -14.10
C GLY A 20 13.50 -18.01 -14.07
N ILE A 21 12.94 -16.81 -14.13
CA ILE A 21 13.66 -15.53 -14.02
C ILE A 21 13.23 -14.84 -12.74
N TRP A 22 14.21 -14.38 -11.97
CA TRP A 22 13.92 -13.62 -10.75
C TRP A 22 13.81 -12.12 -11.03
N TYR A 23 12.82 -11.47 -10.40
CA TYR A 23 12.51 -10.06 -10.52
C TYR A 23 12.43 -9.42 -9.13
N PRO A 24 13.13 -8.31 -8.86
CA PRO A 24 12.96 -7.57 -7.62
C PRO A 24 11.55 -7.01 -7.47
N ARG A 25 11.06 -7.05 -6.23
CA ARG A 25 9.71 -6.62 -5.88
C ARG A 25 9.60 -5.09 -5.87
N VAL A 26 8.55 -4.53 -6.48
CA VAL A 26 8.27 -3.09 -6.47
C VAL A 26 8.32 -2.51 -5.06
N THR A 27 7.72 -3.17 -4.06
CA THR A 27 7.71 -2.69 -2.67
C THR A 27 9.09 -2.74 -2.00
N SER A 28 9.96 -3.68 -2.37
CA SER A 28 11.36 -3.73 -1.90
C SER A 28 12.18 -2.59 -2.50
N ILE A 29 12.00 -2.30 -3.79
CA ILE A 29 12.62 -1.17 -4.48
C ILE A 29 12.18 0.16 -3.83
N VAL A 30 10.87 0.39 -3.66
CA VAL A 30 10.34 1.60 -3.01
C VAL A 30 10.80 1.70 -1.55
N GLY A 31 11.06 0.55 -0.92
CA GLY A 31 11.55 0.45 0.45
C GLY A 31 12.90 1.10 0.71
N ILE A 32 13.73 1.34 -0.35
CA ILE A 32 15.03 2.02 -0.19
C ILE A 32 14.88 3.49 0.18
N LYS A 33 13.73 4.07 -0.09
CA LYS A 33 13.45 5.46 0.27
C LYS A 33 13.45 5.64 1.78
N ALA A 34 14.20 6.62 2.27
CA ALA A 34 14.20 7.00 3.67
C ALA A 34 12.77 7.30 4.19
N LYS A 35 12.45 6.78 5.36
CA LYS A 35 11.14 6.95 6.03
C LYS A 35 11.34 7.63 7.40
N PRO A 36 11.59 8.95 7.49
CA PRO A 36 11.88 9.64 8.75
C PRO A 36 10.81 9.44 9.83
N ALA A 37 9.52 9.36 9.42
CA ALA A 37 8.43 9.08 10.34
C ALA A 37 8.54 7.69 11.01
N LEU A 38 9.12 6.71 10.31
CA LEU A 38 9.37 5.38 10.85
C LEU A 38 10.53 5.40 11.87
N TYR A 39 11.57 6.19 11.59
CA TYR A 39 12.68 6.38 12.54
C TYR A 39 12.18 7.03 13.84
N SER A 40 11.37 8.08 13.75
CA SER A 40 10.73 8.71 14.90
C SER A 40 9.80 7.75 15.67
N PHE A 41 9.10 6.89 14.93
CA PHE A 41 8.29 5.85 15.54
C PHE A 41 9.14 4.89 16.40
N TYR A 42 10.21 4.29 15.83
CA TYR A 42 11.07 3.38 16.59
C TYR A 42 11.76 4.07 17.76
N ALA A 43 12.19 5.32 17.60
CA ALA A 43 12.79 6.11 18.67
C ALA A 43 11.82 6.38 19.84
N SER A 44 10.51 6.35 19.60
CA SER A 44 9.46 6.52 20.62
C SER A 44 9.04 5.21 21.31
N MET A 45 9.56 4.05 20.86
CA MET A 45 9.20 2.75 21.40
C MET A 45 10.14 2.36 22.56
N PRO A 46 9.64 1.56 23.53
CA PRO A 46 10.50 1.08 24.64
C PRO A 46 11.63 0.15 24.16
N SER A 47 11.45 -0.51 23.02
CA SER A 47 12.47 -1.31 22.35
C SER A 47 12.15 -1.48 20.87
N PHE A 48 13.16 -1.87 20.07
CA PHE A 48 12.97 -2.20 18.66
C PHE A 48 11.95 -3.34 18.49
N ALA A 49 12.04 -4.38 19.32
CA ALA A 49 11.12 -5.52 19.28
C ALA A 49 9.65 -5.11 19.54
N ALA A 50 9.42 -4.17 20.47
CA ALA A 50 8.08 -3.64 20.71
C ALA A 50 7.55 -2.86 19.50
N GLY A 51 8.42 -2.12 18.81
CA GLY A 51 8.08 -1.43 17.55
C GLY A 51 7.73 -2.40 16.42
N GLU A 52 8.52 -3.46 16.25
CA GLU A 52 8.25 -4.51 15.27
C GLU A 52 6.92 -5.22 15.53
N ALA A 53 6.66 -5.65 16.76
CA ALA A 53 5.39 -6.31 17.11
C ALA A 53 4.17 -5.41 16.82
N MET A 54 4.26 -4.12 17.10
CA MET A 54 3.20 -3.16 16.81
C MET A 54 3.00 -2.95 15.30
N LYS A 55 4.11 -2.89 14.55
CA LYS A 55 4.09 -2.79 13.08
C LYS A 55 3.47 -4.03 12.45
N GLU A 56 3.85 -5.22 12.94
CA GLU A 56 3.31 -6.50 12.47
C GLU A 56 1.79 -6.57 12.69
N LYS A 57 1.33 -6.29 13.90
CA LYS A 57 -0.11 -6.22 14.19
C LYS A 57 -0.86 -5.22 13.31
N SER A 58 -0.27 -4.05 13.05
CA SER A 58 -0.87 -3.06 12.14
C SER A 58 -0.89 -3.55 10.68
N ALA A 59 0.09 -4.36 10.27
CA ALA A 59 0.11 -4.97 8.95
C ALA A 59 -0.94 -6.07 8.81
N GLU A 60 -1.14 -6.90 9.84
CA GLU A 60 -2.20 -7.92 9.89
C GLU A 60 -3.60 -7.29 9.76
N GLU A 61 -3.87 -6.20 10.49
CA GLU A 61 -5.11 -5.43 10.38
C GLU A 61 -5.31 -4.90 8.94
N GLY A 62 -4.23 -4.43 8.30
CA GLY A 62 -4.24 -3.99 6.92
C GLY A 62 -4.51 -5.12 5.93
N THR A 63 -3.87 -6.26 6.10
CA THR A 63 -4.04 -7.46 5.26
C THR A 63 -5.50 -7.94 5.32
N LEU A 64 -6.09 -8.01 6.52
CA LEU A 64 -7.48 -8.43 6.69
C LEU A 64 -8.46 -7.55 5.91
N LEU A 65 -8.25 -6.23 5.87
CA LEU A 65 -9.07 -5.32 5.07
C LEU A 65 -8.84 -5.55 3.57
N HIS A 66 -7.59 -5.68 3.12
CA HIS A 66 -7.27 -5.94 1.72
C HIS A 66 -7.92 -7.24 1.22
N GLU A 67 -7.76 -8.35 1.94
CA GLU A 67 -8.36 -9.64 1.60
C GLU A 67 -9.90 -9.57 1.54
N THR A 68 -10.51 -8.81 2.46
CA THR A 68 -11.97 -8.62 2.46
C THR A 68 -12.44 -7.82 1.23
N VAL A 69 -11.72 -6.75 0.86
CA VAL A 69 -12.03 -5.95 -0.34
C VAL A 69 -11.79 -6.76 -1.61
N GLU A 70 -10.71 -7.53 -1.67
CA GLU A 70 -10.38 -8.42 -2.78
C GLU A 70 -11.53 -9.42 -3.04
N ALA A 71 -12.00 -10.09 -1.99
CA ALA A 71 -13.10 -11.05 -2.09
C ALA A 71 -14.40 -10.37 -2.58
N ILE A 72 -14.70 -9.14 -2.14
CA ILE A 72 -15.85 -8.37 -2.65
C ILE A 72 -15.69 -8.10 -4.15
N PHE A 73 -14.51 -7.67 -4.61
CA PHE A 73 -14.25 -7.42 -6.02
C PHE A 73 -14.33 -8.71 -6.86
N LYS A 74 -13.96 -9.84 -6.29
CA LYS A 74 -14.11 -11.17 -6.90
C LYS A 74 -15.54 -11.70 -6.84
N LYS A 75 -16.48 -10.99 -6.18
CA LYS A 75 -17.88 -11.38 -5.95
C LYS A 75 -18.01 -12.66 -5.12
N GLU A 76 -17.07 -12.89 -4.24
CA GLU A 76 -17.09 -13.99 -3.29
C GLU A 76 -17.96 -13.66 -2.06
N LEU A 77 -18.47 -14.69 -1.40
CA LEU A 77 -19.19 -14.51 -0.14
C LEU A 77 -18.19 -14.22 0.98
N VAL A 78 -18.37 -13.07 1.63
CA VAL A 78 -17.46 -12.59 2.68
C VAL A 78 -18.22 -12.37 3.98
N THR A 79 -17.65 -12.86 5.08
CA THR A 79 -18.02 -12.43 6.43
C THR A 79 -17.06 -11.33 6.87
N VAL A 80 -17.57 -10.12 7.04
CA VAL A 80 -16.75 -8.97 7.49
C VAL A 80 -16.49 -9.08 8.98
N PRO A 81 -15.23 -9.18 9.44
CA PRO A 81 -14.90 -9.18 10.85
C PRO A 81 -15.28 -7.86 11.54
N ASP A 82 -15.77 -7.93 12.78
CA ASP A 82 -16.19 -6.75 13.55
C ASP A 82 -15.08 -5.72 13.72
N SER A 83 -13.82 -6.16 13.80
CA SER A 83 -12.64 -5.30 13.97
C SER A 83 -12.40 -4.32 12.82
N ILE A 84 -12.84 -4.64 11.60
CA ILE A 84 -12.70 -3.80 10.40
C ILE A 84 -14.05 -3.34 9.85
N LYS A 85 -15.15 -3.71 10.51
CA LYS A 85 -16.49 -3.41 10.00
C LYS A 85 -16.72 -1.92 9.70
N PRO A 86 -16.36 -0.95 10.57
CA PRO A 86 -16.56 0.46 10.23
C PRO A 86 -15.78 0.89 8.98
N ALA A 87 -14.54 0.41 8.80
CA ALA A 87 -13.74 0.68 7.60
C ALA A 87 -14.39 0.05 6.36
N MET A 88 -14.92 -1.18 6.47
CA MET A 88 -15.63 -1.84 5.38
C MET A 88 -16.96 -1.16 5.03
N ASP A 89 -17.68 -0.62 6.00
CA ASP A 89 -18.89 0.18 5.75
C ASP A 89 -18.53 1.44 4.91
N ALA A 90 -17.39 2.10 5.20
CA ALA A 90 -16.90 3.23 4.39
C ALA A 90 -16.44 2.78 2.99
N PHE A 91 -15.80 1.60 2.87
CA PHE A 91 -15.48 1.03 1.55
C PHE A 91 -16.75 0.74 0.74
N MET A 92 -17.79 0.18 1.35
CA MET A 92 -19.06 -0.10 0.67
C MET A 92 -19.79 1.18 0.26
N GLU A 93 -19.68 2.25 1.05
CA GLU A 93 -20.15 3.58 0.65
C GLU A 93 -19.42 4.09 -0.59
N PHE A 94 -18.07 4.01 -0.63
CA PHE A 94 -17.28 4.33 -1.81
C PHE A 94 -17.72 3.48 -3.01
N TYR A 95 -17.86 2.16 -2.83
CA TYR A 95 -18.22 1.22 -3.89
C TYR A 95 -19.60 1.52 -4.48
N SER A 96 -20.58 1.86 -3.64
CA SER A 96 -21.96 2.16 -4.08
C SER A 96 -22.10 3.53 -4.75
N ASN A 97 -21.26 4.51 -4.37
CA ASN A 97 -21.29 5.86 -4.91
C ASN A 97 -20.51 6.02 -6.23
N ASN A 98 -19.83 4.99 -6.69
CA ASN A 98 -19.04 5.03 -7.92
C ASN A 98 -19.41 3.90 -8.86
N GLN A 99 -19.30 4.15 -10.17
CA GLN A 99 -19.38 3.10 -11.18
C GLN A 99 -18.00 2.42 -11.27
N ILE A 100 -17.91 1.18 -10.79
CA ILE A 100 -16.66 0.41 -10.77
C ILE A 100 -16.85 -0.85 -11.60
N VAL A 101 -16.06 -1.01 -12.67
CA VAL A 101 -15.97 -2.24 -13.46
C VAL A 101 -14.59 -2.84 -13.26
N VAL A 102 -14.52 -3.91 -12.49
CA VAL A 102 -13.27 -4.58 -12.15
C VAL A 102 -12.83 -5.48 -13.29
N HIS A 103 -11.58 -5.35 -13.72
CA HIS A 103 -10.94 -6.17 -14.77
C HIS A 103 -9.99 -7.21 -14.18
N LYS A 104 -9.15 -6.80 -13.22
CA LYS A 104 -8.18 -7.66 -12.54
C LYS A 104 -8.07 -7.30 -11.07
N VAL A 105 -7.83 -8.30 -10.23
CA VAL A 105 -7.66 -8.16 -8.77
C VAL A 105 -6.45 -8.99 -8.36
N GLU A 106 -5.54 -8.41 -7.56
CA GLU A 106 -4.31 -9.04 -7.06
C GLU A 106 -3.47 -9.67 -8.19
N GLU A 107 -3.37 -8.93 -9.30
CA GLU A 107 -2.64 -9.40 -10.48
C GLU A 107 -1.14 -9.18 -10.34
N ARG A 108 -0.36 -10.26 -10.55
CA ARG A 108 1.08 -10.16 -10.67
C ARG A 108 1.45 -9.49 -11.99
N LEU A 109 2.18 -8.40 -11.90
CA LEU A 109 2.73 -7.67 -13.04
C LEU A 109 4.25 -7.86 -13.11
N VAL A 110 4.75 -8.11 -14.32
CA VAL A 110 6.18 -8.19 -14.60
C VAL A 110 6.53 -7.14 -15.64
N SER A 111 7.51 -6.31 -15.34
CA SER A 111 8.17 -5.45 -16.32
C SER A 111 9.41 -6.18 -16.85
N HIS A 112 9.35 -6.67 -18.08
CA HIS A 112 10.50 -7.29 -18.74
C HIS A 112 11.51 -6.23 -19.16
N LYS A 113 11.05 -5.08 -19.61
CA LYS A 113 11.88 -3.94 -20.01
C LYS A 113 12.75 -3.41 -18.88
N HIS A 114 12.17 -3.28 -17.70
CA HIS A 114 12.86 -2.68 -16.55
C HIS A 114 13.25 -3.72 -15.48
N ARG A 115 12.92 -5.00 -15.70
CA ARG A 115 13.26 -6.12 -14.84
C ARG A 115 12.87 -5.92 -13.37
N TYR A 116 11.56 -5.84 -13.12
CA TYR A 116 10.95 -5.84 -11.79
C TYR A 116 9.57 -6.48 -11.85
N ALA A 117 9.04 -6.91 -10.71
CA ALA A 117 7.68 -7.42 -10.60
C ALA A 117 6.97 -6.87 -9.37
N GLY A 118 5.65 -6.89 -9.40
CA GLY A 118 4.81 -6.47 -8.27
C GLY A 118 3.41 -7.00 -8.39
N THR A 119 2.67 -7.00 -7.31
CA THR A 119 1.24 -7.33 -7.31
C THR A 119 0.45 -6.03 -7.23
N MET A 120 -0.42 -5.84 -8.19
CA MET A 120 -1.33 -4.70 -8.28
C MET A 120 -2.65 -5.08 -7.62
N ASP A 121 -3.18 -4.21 -6.75
CA ASP A 121 -4.42 -4.52 -6.03
C ASP A 121 -5.59 -4.67 -7.03
N VAL A 122 -5.87 -3.63 -7.83
CA VAL A 122 -7.01 -3.65 -8.75
C VAL A 122 -6.71 -2.89 -10.05
N LEU A 123 -7.09 -3.47 -11.19
CA LEU A 123 -7.28 -2.78 -12.46
C LEU A 123 -8.78 -2.65 -12.70
N ALA A 124 -9.28 -1.42 -12.79
CA ALA A 124 -10.70 -1.18 -12.96
C ALA A 124 -11.00 0.07 -13.78
N ASP A 125 -12.20 0.11 -14.39
CA ASP A 125 -12.82 1.36 -14.78
C ASP A 125 -13.48 1.98 -13.54
N LEU A 126 -13.08 3.18 -13.21
CA LEU A 126 -13.71 4.00 -12.18
C LEU A 126 -14.37 5.21 -12.85
N ASN A 127 -15.69 5.24 -12.85
CA ASN A 127 -16.48 6.30 -13.48
C ASN A 127 -16.12 6.55 -14.97
N GLY A 128 -15.85 5.46 -15.71
CA GLY A 128 -15.51 5.47 -17.13
C GLY A 128 -14.04 5.75 -17.46
N GLN A 129 -13.15 5.75 -16.45
CA GLN A 129 -11.71 5.86 -16.64
C GLN A 129 -11.02 4.56 -16.21
N LEU A 130 -10.27 3.94 -17.11
CA LEU A 130 -9.47 2.75 -16.80
C LEU A 130 -8.22 3.14 -16.02
N GLY A 131 -7.91 2.39 -14.99
CA GLY A 131 -6.69 2.65 -14.21
C GLY A 131 -6.41 1.68 -13.08
N VAL A 132 -5.29 1.93 -12.42
CA VAL A 132 -4.84 1.20 -11.23
C VAL A 132 -5.43 1.85 -9.99
N LEU A 133 -6.19 1.08 -9.23
CA LEU A 133 -6.70 1.45 -7.91
C LEU A 133 -5.92 0.68 -6.86
N ASP A 134 -5.12 1.40 -6.09
CA ASP A 134 -4.27 0.86 -5.02
C ASP A 134 -4.90 1.19 -3.67
N ILE A 135 -5.18 0.17 -2.87
CA ILE A 135 -5.92 0.27 -1.62
C ILE A 135 -4.94 0.42 -0.45
N LYS A 136 -5.21 1.35 0.43
CA LYS A 136 -4.34 1.63 1.58
C LYS A 136 -5.15 1.78 2.86
N THR A 137 -4.66 1.14 3.91
CA THR A 137 -5.19 1.24 5.28
C THR A 137 -4.40 2.18 6.15
N SER A 138 -3.47 2.93 5.57
CA SER A 138 -2.58 3.85 6.28
C SER A 138 -3.31 5.09 6.80
N ILE A 139 -2.74 5.73 7.81
CA ILE A 139 -3.30 6.95 8.41
C ILE A 139 -3.29 8.18 7.48
N ALA A 140 -2.59 8.11 6.34
CA ALA A 140 -2.52 9.16 5.33
C ALA A 140 -2.09 8.58 3.98
N ILE A 141 -2.37 9.30 2.89
CA ILE A 141 -1.83 8.96 1.57
C ILE A 141 -0.39 9.47 1.50
N TYR A 142 0.56 8.53 1.49
CA TYR A 142 1.99 8.84 1.43
C TYR A 142 2.50 8.95 -0.01
N ARG A 143 3.57 9.71 -0.18
CA ARG A 143 4.18 9.94 -1.50
C ARG A 143 4.79 8.65 -2.11
N ASP A 144 5.11 7.66 -1.28
CA ASP A 144 5.65 6.37 -1.72
C ASP A 144 4.66 5.61 -2.63
N TYR A 145 3.36 5.79 -2.41
CA TYR A 145 2.31 5.15 -3.21
C TYR A 145 2.29 5.65 -4.67
N GLN A 146 2.73 6.91 -4.90
CA GLN A 146 2.88 7.45 -6.25
C GLN A 146 3.95 6.70 -7.04
N ILE A 147 5.09 6.40 -6.41
CA ILE A 147 6.18 5.64 -7.04
C ILE A 147 5.77 4.18 -7.24
N GLN A 148 5.13 3.57 -6.26
CA GLN A 148 4.63 2.20 -6.34
C GLN A 148 3.66 2.01 -7.52
N THR A 149 2.61 2.83 -7.59
CA THR A 149 1.59 2.72 -8.65
C THR A 149 2.14 3.11 -10.02
N SER A 150 3.18 3.96 -10.11
CA SER A 150 3.82 4.27 -11.39
C SER A 150 4.53 3.04 -11.97
N ALA A 151 5.14 2.21 -11.14
CA ALA A 151 5.74 0.96 -11.57
C ALA A 151 4.68 -0.01 -12.14
N TYR A 152 3.53 -0.11 -11.50
CA TYR A 152 2.44 -0.96 -12.01
C TYR A 152 1.95 -0.50 -13.37
N VAL A 153 1.71 0.80 -13.55
CA VAL A 153 1.27 1.35 -14.84
C VAL A 153 2.36 1.19 -15.92
N GLU A 154 3.65 1.37 -15.58
CA GLU A 154 4.73 1.16 -16.56
C GLU A 154 4.80 -0.29 -17.02
N ALA A 155 4.63 -1.26 -16.11
CA ALA A 155 4.58 -2.68 -16.49
C ALA A 155 3.36 -3.00 -17.37
N LEU A 156 2.19 -2.46 -17.07
CA LEU A 156 0.99 -2.63 -17.89
C LEU A 156 1.16 -2.04 -19.30
N LYS A 157 1.85 -0.91 -19.42
CA LYS A 157 2.13 -0.23 -20.71
C LYS A 157 3.10 -0.99 -21.63
N GLU A 158 3.76 -2.04 -21.14
CA GLU A 158 4.53 -2.94 -22.01
C GLU A 158 3.62 -3.73 -22.98
N ASN A 159 2.33 -3.87 -22.67
CA ASN A 159 1.34 -4.30 -23.64
C ASN A 159 0.99 -3.12 -24.58
N PRO A 160 1.32 -3.21 -25.88
CA PRO A 160 1.09 -2.11 -26.84
C PRO A 160 -0.40 -1.76 -27.04
N ASN A 161 -1.31 -2.67 -26.65
CA ASN A 161 -2.76 -2.44 -26.74
C ASN A 161 -3.34 -1.84 -25.46
N MET A 162 -2.52 -1.58 -24.43
CA MET A 162 -3.00 -0.98 -23.20
C MET A 162 -3.32 0.51 -23.42
N PRO A 163 -4.55 0.94 -23.13
CA PRO A 163 -4.91 2.36 -23.26
C PRO A 163 -4.20 3.23 -22.22
N GLU A 164 -4.43 4.51 -22.24
CA GLU A 164 -3.95 5.39 -21.18
C GLU A 164 -4.61 5.02 -19.84
N LEU A 165 -3.79 4.94 -18.81
CA LEU A 165 -4.20 4.48 -17.48
C LEU A 165 -4.13 5.61 -16.46
N THR A 166 -5.21 5.79 -15.73
CA THR A 166 -5.23 6.63 -14.51
C THR A 166 -4.70 5.83 -13.32
N ARG A 167 -4.32 6.54 -12.26
CA ARG A 167 -3.87 5.93 -11.01
C ARG A 167 -4.60 6.55 -9.84
N TRP A 168 -5.12 5.72 -8.96
CA TRP A 168 -5.77 6.17 -7.74
C TRP A 168 -5.21 5.48 -6.51
N ILE A 169 -5.20 6.21 -5.41
CA ILE A 169 -5.07 5.64 -4.07
C ILE A 169 -6.44 5.74 -3.40
N LEU A 170 -6.98 4.62 -3.02
CA LEU A 170 -8.14 4.53 -2.15
C LEU A 170 -7.65 4.23 -0.72
N ARG A 171 -7.66 5.25 0.13
CA ARG A 171 -7.40 5.06 1.55
C ARG A 171 -8.71 4.75 2.26
N VAL A 172 -8.74 3.62 2.95
CA VAL A 172 -9.86 3.19 3.79
C VAL A 172 -9.34 3.04 5.21
N ASP A 173 -10.00 3.68 6.17
CA ASP A 173 -9.56 3.71 7.56
C ASP A 173 -10.76 3.83 8.50
N GLN A 174 -10.53 3.74 9.81
CA GLN A 174 -11.53 3.94 10.83
C GLN A 174 -10.98 4.72 12.00
N SER A 175 -11.80 5.56 12.60
CA SER A 175 -11.41 6.41 13.72
C SER A 175 -12.59 6.76 14.60
N LYS A 176 -12.32 7.15 15.86
CA LYS A 176 -13.31 7.78 16.73
C LYS A 176 -13.19 9.29 16.61
N LYS A 177 -14.30 10.00 16.47
CA LYS A 177 -14.30 11.47 16.46
C LYS A 177 -14.56 12.01 17.86
N CYS A 178 -13.80 13.04 18.22
CA CYS A 178 -14.09 13.79 19.45
C CYS A 178 -15.40 14.58 19.30
N LEU A 179 -16.32 14.43 20.23
CA LEU A 179 -17.62 15.08 20.20
C LEU A 179 -17.52 16.60 20.43
N HIS A 180 -16.40 17.07 21.00
CA HIS A 180 -16.21 18.52 21.32
C HIS A 180 -15.42 19.24 20.21
N CYS A 181 -14.25 18.74 19.80
CA CYS A 181 -13.36 19.47 18.89
C CYS A 181 -13.23 18.84 17.49
N GLY A 182 -13.84 17.67 17.24
CA GLY A 182 -13.78 16.97 15.96
C GLY A 182 -12.42 16.31 15.67
N ALA A 183 -11.49 16.30 16.63
CA ALA A 183 -10.24 15.53 16.50
C ALA A 183 -10.53 14.04 16.25
N SER A 184 -9.61 13.34 15.60
CA SER A 184 -9.76 11.91 15.29
C SER A 184 -8.79 11.09 16.12
N LEU A 185 -9.29 10.08 16.83
CA LEU A 185 -8.49 9.05 17.48
C LEU A 185 -8.41 7.83 16.57
N LEU A 186 -7.21 7.56 16.09
CA LEU A 186 -6.89 6.34 15.32
C LEU A 186 -6.27 5.32 16.26
N GLU A 187 -6.66 4.07 16.06
CA GLU A 187 -6.11 2.91 16.79
C GLU A 187 -5.59 1.92 15.77
N LYS A 188 -4.26 1.75 15.71
CA LYS A 188 -3.60 0.81 14.79
C LYS A 188 -2.49 0.04 15.47
N GLY A 189 -2.51 -1.28 15.31
CA GLY A 189 -1.52 -2.15 15.94
C GLY A 189 -1.48 -2.03 17.47
N GLY A 190 -2.56 -1.56 18.09
CA GLY A 190 -2.64 -1.28 19.53
C GLY A 190 -2.09 0.10 19.93
N ARG A 191 -1.68 0.94 18.97
CA ARG A 191 -1.27 2.33 19.24
C ARG A 191 -2.39 3.30 18.95
N GLN A 192 -2.61 4.23 19.87
CA GLN A 192 -3.52 5.36 19.70
C GLN A 192 -2.78 6.58 19.20
N LYS A 193 -3.38 7.30 18.26
CA LYS A 193 -2.89 8.57 17.73
C LYS A 193 -4.03 9.55 17.52
N ILE A 194 -3.92 10.70 18.16
CA ILE A 194 -4.85 11.83 17.94
C ILE A 194 -4.37 12.65 16.75
N ARG A 195 -5.30 13.07 15.90
CA ARG A 195 -5.05 13.91 14.71
C ARG A 195 -6.07 15.04 14.65
N LYS A 196 -5.68 16.14 13.99
CA LYS A 196 -6.53 17.32 13.78
C LYS A 196 -7.02 17.94 15.10
N GLU A 197 -6.17 17.90 16.13
CA GLU A 197 -6.43 18.55 17.39
C GLU A 197 -6.34 20.06 17.20
N ASN A 198 -7.40 20.80 17.55
CA ASN A 198 -7.47 22.25 17.44
C ASN A 198 -7.52 22.86 18.85
N GLY A 199 -6.33 22.99 19.47
CA GLY A 199 -6.20 23.54 20.81
C GLY A 199 -6.50 22.54 21.94
N PRO A 200 -6.41 22.98 23.20
CA PRO A 200 -6.66 22.13 24.37
C PRO A 200 -8.10 21.62 24.38
N CYS A 201 -8.30 20.33 24.57
CA CYS A 201 -9.60 19.71 24.62
C CYS A 201 -9.58 18.49 25.56
N GLU A 202 -10.54 18.41 26.47
CA GLU A 202 -10.86 17.17 27.18
C GLU A 202 -11.68 16.31 26.22
N HIS A 203 -11.02 15.34 25.57
CA HIS A 203 -11.64 14.56 24.53
C HIS A 203 -12.68 13.58 25.04
N GLU A 204 -13.90 13.71 24.55
CA GLU A 204 -14.94 12.69 24.62
C GLU A 204 -15.06 12.00 23.25
N TRP A 205 -14.77 10.71 23.18
CA TRP A 205 -14.72 9.98 21.94
C TRP A 205 -16.06 9.34 21.61
N GLY A 206 -16.59 9.67 20.42
CA GLY A 206 -17.76 9.01 19.86
C GLY A 206 -17.49 7.55 19.44
N PRO A 207 -18.45 6.90 18.77
CA PRO A 207 -18.28 5.54 18.27
C PRO A 207 -17.19 5.48 17.21
N MET A 208 -16.67 4.25 16.95
CA MET A 208 -15.79 3.99 15.83
C MET A 208 -16.58 4.15 14.52
N THR A 209 -16.07 4.96 13.60
CA THR A 209 -16.65 5.20 12.26
C THR A 209 -15.60 5.00 11.19
N GLY A 210 -16.01 4.46 10.04
CA GLY A 210 -15.18 4.35 8.88
C GLY A 210 -15.00 5.67 8.14
N GLU A 211 -13.92 5.80 7.42
CA GLU A 211 -13.68 6.91 6.50
C GLU A 211 -12.92 6.43 5.26
N TYR A 212 -13.24 6.99 4.10
CA TYR A 212 -12.44 6.77 2.90
C TYR A 212 -11.96 8.08 2.30
N GLU A 213 -10.86 8.00 1.57
CA GLU A 213 -10.31 9.10 0.78
C GLU A 213 -9.80 8.53 -0.53
N ILE A 214 -10.30 9.06 -1.66
CA ILE A 214 -9.78 8.71 -2.97
C ILE A 214 -8.96 9.86 -3.53
N LYS A 215 -7.78 9.54 -4.07
CA LYS A 215 -6.87 10.52 -4.67
C LYS A 215 -6.38 10.04 -6.02
N GLU A 216 -6.69 10.82 -7.05
CA GLU A 216 -6.10 10.67 -8.38
C GLU A 216 -4.64 11.17 -8.40
N LEU A 217 -3.74 10.40 -9.02
CA LEU A 217 -2.31 10.70 -9.11
C LEU A 217 -1.95 11.15 -10.53
N LYS A 218 -1.64 12.44 -10.70
CA LYS A 218 -1.45 13.08 -12.01
C LYS A 218 0.01 13.15 -12.49
N THR A 219 0.98 12.77 -11.64
CA THR A 219 2.42 13.01 -11.86
C THR A 219 3.18 11.80 -12.40
N PHE A 220 2.55 10.99 -13.29
CA PHE A 220 3.13 9.72 -13.76
C PHE A 220 4.59 9.84 -14.22
N THR A 221 4.90 10.80 -15.10
CA THR A 221 6.25 10.93 -15.69
C THR A 221 7.34 11.18 -14.65
N SER A 222 7.05 11.97 -13.61
CA SER A 222 8.02 12.21 -12.55
C SER A 222 8.10 11.03 -11.58
N ASP A 223 6.98 10.35 -11.34
CA ASP A 223 6.91 9.25 -10.39
C ASP A 223 7.63 8.01 -10.92
N ILE A 224 7.48 7.70 -12.22
CA ILE A 224 8.22 6.57 -12.83
C ILE A 224 9.73 6.84 -12.91
N LYS A 225 10.13 8.08 -13.17
CA LYS A 225 11.57 8.45 -13.09
C LYS A 225 12.12 8.24 -11.68
N ALA A 226 11.35 8.62 -10.66
CA ALA A 226 11.73 8.41 -9.27
C ALA A 226 11.79 6.93 -8.90
N PHE A 227 10.84 6.10 -9.41
CA PHE A 227 10.88 4.65 -9.23
C PHE A 227 12.14 4.02 -9.85
N LEU A 228 12.47 4.36 -11.09
CA LEU A 228 13.66 3.83 -11.78
C LEU A 228 14.96 4.26 -11.11
N ALA A 229 15.02 5.49 -10.59
CA ALA A 229 16.16 5.94 -9.79
C ALA A 229 16.28 5.17 -8.46
N ALA A 230 15.14 4.91 -7.78
CA ALA A 230 15.12 4.07 -6.59
C ALA A 230 15.54 2.64 -6.91
N LYS A 231 15.13 2.08 -8.06
CA LYS A 231 15.56 0.77 -8.52
C LYS A 231 17.07 0.70 -8.73
N THR A 232 17.64 1.69 -9.42
CA THR A 232 19.10 1.76 -9.64
C THR A 232 19.86 1.80 -8.30
N LEU A 233 19.38 2.61 -7.33
CA LEU A 233 19.98 2.68 -6.00
C LEU A 233 19.80 1.35 -5.24
N TRP A 234 18.63 0.74 -5.34
CA TRP A 234 18.34 -0.55 -4.72
C TRP A 234 19.25 -1.67 -5.29
N GLU A 235 19.46 -1.69 -6.60
CA GLU A 235 20.37 -2.64 -7.26
C GLU A 235 21.81 -2.44 -6.80
N TRP A 236 22.28 -1.22 -6.72
CA TRP A 236 23.63 -0.90 -6.22
C TRP A 236 23.82 -1.36 -4.76
N GLU A 237 22.87 -1.11 -3.88
CA GLU A 237 22.91 -1.53 -2.48
C GLU A 237 22.88 -3.07 -2.32
N ASN A 238 22.32 -3.80 -3.29
CA ASN A 238 22.15 -5.24 -3.25
C ASN A 238 23.07 -5.97 -4.26
N GLU A 239 24.06 -5.30 -4.83
CA GLU A 239 24.98 -5.85 -5.86
C GLU A 239 25.57 -7.20 -5.47
N TYR A 240 25.94 -7.39 -4.21
CA TYR A 240 26.47 -8.65 -3.67
C TYR A 240 25.53 -9.85 -3.91
N TRP A 241 24.24 -9.66 -3.68
CA TRP A 241 23.24 -10.71 -3.86
C TRP A 241 22.86 -10.88 -5.32
N LEU A 242 22.71 -9.77 -6.03
CA LEU A 242 22.32 -9.76 -7.43
C LEU A 242 23.37 -10.45 -8.32
N THR A 243 24.66 -10.25 -8.05
CA THR A 243 25.75 -10.95 -8.75
C THR A 243 25.68 -12.46 -8.53
N ARG A 244 25.36 -12.92 -7.30
CA ARG A 244 25.21 -14.36 -7.00
C ARG A 244 24.00 -14.99 -7.68
N LEU A 245 22.98 -14.20 -7.91
CA LEU A 245 21.75 -14.61 -8.58
C LEU A 245 21.90 -14.65 -10.11
N GLY A 246 22.96 -14.02 -10.68
CA GLY A 246 23.11 -13.83 -12.11
C GLY A 246 22.12 -12.80 -12.69
N TYR A 247 21.72 -11.82 -11.85
CA TYR A 247 20.77 -10.76 -12.21
C TYR A 247 21.34 -9.78 -13.23
#